data_9150625a68969e2e92e83363e4b9f199
#
_entry.id   9150625a68969e2e92e83363e4b9f199
#
_cell.length_a   1.000
_cell.length_b   1.000
_cell.length_c   1.000
_cell.angle_alpha   90.00
_cell.angle_beta   90.00
_cell.angle_gamma   90.00
#
_symmetry.space_group_name_H-M   'P 1'
#
loop_
_entity.id
_entity.type
_entity.pdbx_description
1 polymer ?
#
loop_
_entity_poly.entity_id
_entity_poly.type
_entity_poly.pdbx_seq_one_letter_code
_entity_poly.pdbx_strand_id
1 'polypeptide(L)'
;VAVSGTVSQTIFNTRKVIDHAFRKCRLPPEGVGGEQMTVAQESLYLILSSLANRGIQLWCIDKLILPLYENQAAIPVGNGIVDLLNTNYRTIQYLTPVTETVAVDRVTFNLGTSEIVTTVGINWLGASVAFNLQISPDNVVWTTVKSVSDPGQTAGEWTWVDIDGSLATQYFRVVAPGGLLDQDTVLVGNTPNEIVMARLNRDSYSNLPNKTFTGKPLQFWLDRTLNEPVMYIWPVPNPSQALGQVVTYVKRYIMDVGSLTQEIEVPQRWYEAIVYLLAARLAEELPQVEPGYVQVLDQKALRALSEAEMEE
;
A
#
# COMPACT_ATOMS: atom_id res chain seq x y z
N VAL A 1 -3.05 -34.28 -16.04
CA VAL A 1 -3.98 -33.49 -16.87
C VAL A 1 -3.45 -32.07 -16.90
N ALA A 2 -3.03 -31.61 -18.09
CA ALA A 2 -2.62 -30.20 -18.26
C ALA A 2 -3.89 -29.34 -18.18
N VAL A 3 -3.96 -28.45 -17.20
CA VAL A 3 -5.00 -27.45 -17.11
C VAL A 3 -4.57 -26.30 -18.02
N SER A 4 -5.39 -25.98 -19.02
CA SER A 4 -5.16 -24.84 -19.90
C SER A 4 -5.73 -23.59 -19.23
N GLY A 5 -4.91 -22.59 -19.04
CA GLY A 5 -5.30 -21.29 -18.53
C GLY A 5 -4.44 -20.85 -17.34
N THR A 6 -4.31 -19.57 -17.20
CA THR A 6 -3.68 -18.90 -16.07
C THR A 6 -4.75 -18.18 -15.27
N VAL A 7 -4.58 -18.15 -13.94
CA VAL A 7 -5.45 -17.41 -13.04
C VAL A 7 -5.29 -15.91 -13.31
N SER A 8 -6.38 -15.16 -13.34
CA SER A 8 -6.39 -13.68 -13.43
C SER A 8 -5.96 -13.06 -14.77
N GLN A 9 -6.14 -13.74 -15.89
CA GLN A 9 -5.94 -13.13 -17.21
C GLN A 9 -7.14 -12.34 -17.75
N THR A 10 -8.31 -12.51 -17.17
CA THR A 10 -9.49 -11.75 -17.61
C THR A 10 -9.46 -10.36 -16.99
N ILE A 11 -9.08 -9.37 -17.78
CA ILE A 11 -9.14 -7.96 -17.41
C ILE A 11 -10.60 -7.53 -17.36
N PHE A 12 -11.06 -7.11 -16.19
CA PHE A 12 -12.41 -6.61 -15.96
C PHE A 12 -12.34 -5.11 -15.66
N ASN A 13 -12.23 -4.30 -16.73
CA ASN A 13 -12.17 -2.85 -16.58
C ASN A 13 -13.55 -2.27 -16.21
N THR A 14 -13.56 -1.04 -15.75
CA THR A 14 -14.73 -0.31 -15.29
C THR A 14 -15.86 -0.34 -16.32
N ARG A 15 -15.55 -0.13 -17.61
CA ARG A 15 -16.56 -0.17 -18.67
C ARG A 15 -17.24 -1.52 -18.75
N LYS A 16 -16.50 -2.62 -18.67
CA LYS A 16 -17.09 -3.97 -18.70
C LYS A 16 -18.03 -4.21 -17.52
N VAL A 17 -17.66 -3.74 -16.32
CA VAL A 17 -18.51 -3.85 -15.12
C VAL A 17 -19.81 -3.10 -15.34
N ILE A 18 -19.74 -1.86 -15.83
CA ILE A 18 -20.92 -1.03 -16.12
C ILE A 18 -21.77 -1.66 -17.23
N ASP A 19 -21.16 -2.12 -18.32
CA ASP A 19 -21.88 -2.79 -19.41
C ASP A 19 -22.59 -4.05 -18.93
N HIS A 20 -21.96 -4.82 -18.05
CA HIS A 20 -22.60 -5.99 -17.42
C HIS A 20 -23.75 -5.60 -16.49
N ALA A 21 -23.63 -4.52 -15.73
CA ALA A 21 -24.70 -4.02 -14.87
C ALA A 21 -25.93 -3.59 -15.71
N PHE A 22 -25.73 -2.87 -16.80
CA PHE A 22 -26.82 -2.53 -17.73
C PHE A 22 -27.49 -3.74 -18.34
N ARG A 23 -26.71 -4.76 -18.75
CA ARG A 23 -27.30 -6.03 -19.23
C ARG A 23 -28.14 -6.74 -18.16
N LYS A 24 -27.74 -6.68 -16.87
CA LYS A 24 -28.58 -7.19 -15.78
C LYS A 24 -29.86 -6.39 -15.63
N CYS A 25 -29.88 -5.09 -15.95
CA CYS A 25 -31.07 -4.27 -16.05
C CYS A 25 -31.89 -4.49 -17.33
N ARG A 26 -31.52 -5.47 -18.18
CA ARG A 26 -32.14 -5.75 -19.46
C ARG A 26 -31.98 -4.64 -20.51
N LEU A 27 -30.97 -3.80 -20.36
CA LEU A 27 -30.62 -2.76 -21.32
C LEU A 27 -29.38 -3.17 -22.11
N PRO A 28 -29.43 -3.12 -23.46
CA PRO A 28 -28.26 -3.36 -24.27
C PRO A 28 -27.28 -2.19 -24.14
N PRO A 29 -25.95 -2.44 -24.01
CA PRO A 29 -24.97 -1.37 -23.86
C PRO A 29 -24.96 -0.34 -24.98
N GLU A 30 -25.37 -0.72 -26.21
CA GLU A 30 -25.47 0.17 -27.37
C GLU A 30 -26.58 1.23 -27.20
N GLY A 31 -27.55 0.98 -26.33
CA GLY A 31 -28.67 1.90 -26.02
C GLY A 31 -28.38 2.86 -24.87
N VAL A 32 -27.20 2.79 -24.25
CA VAL A 32 -26.84 3.60 -23.09
C VAL A 32 -26.23 4.92 -23.53
N GLY A 33 -26.86 6.03 -23.14
CA GLY A 33 -26.35 7.38 -23.39
C GLY A 33 -25.16 7.76 -22.52
N GLY A 34 -24.44 8.81 -22.93
CA GLY A 34 -23.27 9.29 -22.17
C GLY A 34 -23.61 9.71 -20.75
N GLU A 35 -24.77 10.32 -20.51
CA GLU A 35 -25.26 10.71 -19.18
C GLU A 35 -25.46 9.49 -18.28
N GLN A 36 -26.11 8.45 -18.77
CA GLN A 36 -26.30 7.20 -18.04
C GLN A 36 -24.97 6.52 -17.68
N MET A 37 -23.98 6.61 -18.57
CA MET A 37 -22.63 6.08 -18.29
C MET A 37 -21.95 6.85 -17.17
N THR A 38 -22.09 8.18 -17.11
CA THR A 38 -21.56 9.03 -16.04
C THR A 38 -22.21 8.70 -14.71
N VAL A 39 -23.55 8.60 -14.67
CA VAL A 39 -24.30 8.20 -13.46
C VAL A 39 -23.89 6.82 -12.99
N ALA A 40 -23.66 5.88 -13.90
CA ALA A 40 -23.19 4.53 -13.54
C ALA A 40 -21.78 4.54 -12.94
N GLN A 41 -20.89 5.40 -13.44
CA GLN A 41 -19.55 5.56 -12.88
C GLN A 41 -19.60 6.18 -11.48
N GLU A 42 -20.40 7.20 -11.26
CA GLU A 42 -20.64 7.82 -9.95
C GLU A 42 -21.25 6.83 -8.95
N SER A 43 -22.24 6.05 -9.39
CA SER A 43 -22.87 5.00 -8.59
C SER A 43 -21.88 3.90 -8.21
N LEU A 44 -20.97 3.52 -9.13
CA LEU A 44 -19.90 2.57 -8.85
C LEU A 44 -18.93 3.10 -7.78
N TYR A 45 -18.52 4.38 -7.90
CA TYR A 45 -17.70 5.05 -6.88
C TYR A 45 -18.37 5.00 -5.49
N LEU A 46 -19.67 5.31 -5.40
CA LEU A 46 -20.39 5.25 -4.14
C LEU A 46 -20.47 3.84 -3.55
N ILE A 47 -20.57 2.80 -4.41
CA ILE A 47 -20.52 1.40 -3.97
C ILE A 47 -19.15 1.07 -3.38
N LEU A 48 -18.07 1.36 -4.10
CA LEU A 48 -16.70 1.09 -3.63
C LEU A 48 -16.41 1.83 -2.31
N SER A 49 -16.81 3.10 -2.22
CA SER A 49 -16.69 3.89 -0.99
C SER A 49 -17.50 3.29 0.17
N SER A 50 -18.71 2.78 -0.09
CA SER A 50 -19.53 2.14 0.94
C SER A 50 -18.96 0.81 1.43
N LEU A 51 -18.34 0.03 0.54
CA LEU A 51 -17.67 -1.22 0.89
C LEU A 51 -16.50 -0.98 1.85
N ALA A 52 -15.75 0.12 1.67
CA ALA A 52 -14.66 0.49 2.59
C ALA A 52 -15.13 0.68 4.04
N ASN A 53 -16.42 0.99 4.25
CA ASN A 53 -17.01 1.17 5.59
C ASN A 53 -17.56 -0.13 6.21
N ARG A 54 -17.70 -1.21 5.43
CA ARG A 54 -18.37 -2.46 5.89
C ARG A 54 -17.47 -3.42 6.66
N GLY A 55 -16.20 -3.15 6.76
CA GLY A 55 -15.29 -4.07 7.47
C GLY A 55 -13.85 -3.93 7.01
N ILE A 56 -13.06 -4.96 7.27
CA ILE A 56 -11.67 -5.04 6.85
C ILE A 56 -11.64 -5.85 5.56
N GLN A 57 -11.43 -5.19 4.43
CA GLN A 57 -11.10 -5.87 3.18
C GLN A 57 -9.61 -6.20 3.20
N LEU A 58 -9.26 -7.49 3.18
CA LEU A 58 -7.88 -7.95 3.31
C LEU A 58 -6.96 -7.41 2.21
N TRP A 59 -7.47 -7.20 0.99
CA TRP A 59 -6.69 -6.62 -0.11
C TRP A 59 -6.43 -5.11 0.03
N CYS A 60 -7.10 -4.43 0.97
CA CYS A 60 -6.87 -3.02 1.29
C CYS A 60 -5.94 -2.83 2.50
N ILE A 61 -5.23 -3.89 2.89
CA ILE A 61 -4.23 -3.84 3.96
C ILE A 61 -2.86 -3.84 3.33
N ASP A 62 -2.15 -2.72 3.49
CA ASP A 62 -0.79 -2.56 3.03
C ASP A 62 0.18 -2.46 4.21
N LYS A 63 1.40 -2.94 4.00
CA LYS A 63 2.49 -2.75 4.95
C LYS A 63 3.21 -1.46 4.61
N LEU A 64 3.25 -0.54 5.57
CA LEU A 64 3.93 0.74 5.46
C LEU A 64 5.14 0.78 6.39
N ILE A 65 6.27 1.25 5.87
CA ILE A 65 7.50 1.44 6.62
C ILE A 65 7.81 2.94 6.62
N LEU A 66 7.66 3.56 7.77
CA LEU A 66 7.85 4.99 7.94
C LEU A 66 9.22 5.26 8.57
N PRO A 67 10.03 6.14 7.96
CA PRO A 67 11.28 6.58 8.56
C PRO A 67 11.02 7.38 9.82
N LEU A 68 11.96 7.31 10.77
CA LEU A 68 11.96 8.16 11.95
C LEU A 68 13.05 9.22 11.81
N TYR A 69 12.69 10.46 12.12
CA TYR A 69 13.63 11.58 12.15
C TYR A 69 13.75 12.10 13.59
N GLU A 70 14.93 12.62 13.89
CA GLU A 70 15.20 13.23 15.19
C GLU A 70 14.22 14.39 15.48
N ASN A 71 13.67 14.39 16.69
CA ASN A 71 12.73 15.40 17.17
C ASN A 71 11.40 15.51 16.38
N GLN A 72 11.10 14.58 15.51
CA GLN A 72 9.83 14.53 14.79
C GLN A 72 8.78 13.77 15.60
N ALA A 73 7.79 14.47 16.12
CA ALA A 73 6.66 13.89 16.85
C ALA A 73 5.49 13.49 15.96
N ALA A 74 5.35 14.11 14.79
CA ALA A 74 4.23 13.95 13.87
C ALA A 74 4.72 13.38 12.54
N ILE A 75 4.16 12.27 12.11
CA ILE A 75 4.52 11.56 10.88
C ILE A 75 3.29 11.48 10.00
N PRO A 76 3.29 12.12 8.81
CA PRO A 76 2.26 11.90 7.82
C PRO A 76 2.26 10.44 7.38
N VAL A 77 1.09 9.81 7.31
CA VAL A 77 1.01 8.39 6.92
C VAL A 77 0.55 8.19 5.47
N GLY A 78 0.22 9.27 4.80
CA GLY A 78 -0.20 9.27 3.39
C GLY A 78 -1.70 9.35 3.19
N ASN A 79 -2.08 9.83 2.00
CA ASN A 79 -3.48 9.98 1.60
C ASN A 79 -4.17 8.62 1.42
N GLY A 80 -5.46 8.57 1.70
CA GLY A 80 -6.27 7.37 1.50
C GLY A 80 -6.15 6.32 2.60
N ILE A 81 -5.38 6.57 3.66
CA ILE A 81 -5.28 5.67 4.82
C ILE A 81 -6.43 5.96 5.78
N VAL A 82 -7.16 4.91 6.12
CA VAL A 82 -8.31 4.96 7.03
C VAL A 82 -7.90 4.71 8.47
N ASP A 83 -7.07 3.69 8.70
CA ASP A 83 -6.64 3.29 10.03
C ASP A 83 -5.30 2.57 10.03
N LEU A 84 -4.65 2.56 11.19
CA LEU A 84 -3.45 1.77 11.48
C LEU A 84 -3.88 0.55 12.31
N LEU A 85 -3.65 -0.64 11.80
CA LEU A 85 -4.12 -1.89 12.42
C LEU A 85 -3.11 -2.39 13.45
N ASN A 86 -1.86 -2.52 13.05
CA ASN A 86 -0.77 -2.98 13.90
C ASN A 86 0.46 -2.11 13.64
N THR A 87 1.01 -1.54 14.68
CA THR A 87 2.11 -0.57 14.57
C THR A 87 3.24 -0.97 15.50
N ASN A 88 4.43 -1.13 14.94
CA ASN A 88 5.63 -1.56 15.65
C ASN A 88 6.75 -0.54 15.47
N TYR A 89 7.49 -0.29 16.52
CA TYR A 89 8.79 0.33 16.44
C TYR A 89 9.83 -0.73 16.07
N ARG A 90 10.59 -0.50 15.00
CA ARG A 90 11.60 -1.44 14.50
C ARG A 90 12.99 -0.86 14.66
N THR A 91 13.90 -1.66 15.20
CA THR A 91 15.34 -1.45 15.14
C THR A 91 15.99 -2.47 14.22
N ILE A 92 17.06 -2.08 13.56
CA ILE A 92 17.78 -2.90 12.59
C ILE A 92 19.22 -3.02 13.02
N GLN A 93 19.78 -4.21 12.86
CA GLN A 93 21.23 -4.39 12.94
C GLN A 93 21.83 -4.04 11.58
N TYR A 94 22.51 -2.91 11.48
CA TYR A 94 23.19 -2.51 10.25
C TYR A 94 24.44 -3.38 10.04
N LEU A 95 24.64 -3.77 8.77
CA LEU A 95 25.81 -4.47 8.30
C LEU A 95 26.86 -3.44 7.92
N THR A 96 28.10 -3.66 8.38
CA THR A 96 29.23 -2.83 8.01
C THR A 96 29.96 -3.49 6.85
N PRO A 97 29.94 -2.93 5.64
CA PRO A 97 30.63 -3.51 4.50
C PRO A 97 32.16 -3.40 4.66
N VAL A 98 32.86 -4.37 4.12
CA VAL A 98 34.33 -4.35 4.07
C VAL A 98 34.83 -3.34 3.05
N THR A 99 34.13 -3.26 1.92
CA THR A 99 34.39 -2.27 0.87
C THR A 99 33.09 -1.81 0.23
N GLU A 100 33.08 -0.55 -0.17
CA GLU A 100 31.98 0.10 -0.86
C GLU A 100 32.49 0.71 -2.16
N THR A 101 31.67 0.64 -3.20
CA THR A 101 32.00 1.20 -4.52
C THR A 101 30.80 2.00 -5.03
N VAL A 102 31.03 3.28 -5.25
CA VAL A 102 30.02 4.20 -5.80
C VAL A 102 30.26 4.38 -7.30
N ALA A 103 29.24 4.23 -8.09
CA ALA A 103 29.17 4.60 -9.50
C ALA A 103 28.03 5.56 -9.72
N VAL A 104 27.92 6.13 -10.90
CA VAL A 104 26.91 7.19 -11.20
C VAL A 104 25.48 6.77 -10.89
N ASP A 105 25.16 5.50 -11.07
CA ASP A 105 23.81 4.95 -10.98
C ASP A 105 23.67 3.86 -9.92
N ARG A 106 24.72 3.60 -9.12
CA ARG A 106 24.71 2.47 -8.18
C ARG A 106 25.68 2.60 -7.03
N VAL A 107 25.33 1.99 -5.92
CA VAL A 107 26.24 1.73 -4.80
C VAL A 107 26.34 0.23 -4.59
N THR A 108 27.56 -0.30 -4.55
CA THR A 108 27.87 -1.73 -4.39
C THR A 108 28.60 -1.94 -3.07
N PHE A 109 28.16 -2.90 -2.29
CA PHE A 109 28.71 -3.29 -1.00
C PHE A 109 29.30 -4.69 -1.09
N ASN A 110 30.52 -4.85 -0.56
CA ASN A 110 31.09 -6.15 -0.25
C ASN A 110 30.98 -6.37 1.26
N LEU A 111 30.18 -7.31 1.68
CA LEU A 111 29.94 -7.63 3.08
C LEU A 111 31.06 -8.51 3.70
N GLY A 112 32.05 -8.94 2.89
CA GLY A 112 33.19 -9.75 3.30
C GLY A 112 32.83 -11.23 3.45
N THR A 113 31.72 -11.53 4.06
CA THR A 113 31.15 -12.88 4.21
C THR A 113 29.75 -12.94 3.63
N SER A 114 29.21 -14.14 3.49
CA SER A 114 27.82 -14.30 3.07
C SER A 114 26.89 -13.93 4.23
N GLU A 115 26.19 -12.81 4.09
CA GLU A 115 25.29 -12.24 5.08
C GLU A 115 23.84 -12.22 4.57
N ILE A 116 22.89 -12.29 5.49
CA ILE A 116 21.47 -12.15 5.16
C ILE A 116 21.12 -10.67 5.20
N VAL A 117 20.65 -10.13 4.07
CA VAL A 117 20.13 -8.77 3.96
C VAL A 117 18.61 -8.82 3.98
N THR A 118 17.99 -8.19 4.96
CA THR A 118 16.52 -8.17 5.11
C THR A 118 15.89 -6.81 4.87
N THR A 119 16.68 -5.74 4.98
CA THR A 119 16.18 -4.37 4.79
C THR A 119 17.26 -3.45 4.26
N VAL A 120 16.86 -2.48 3.49
CA VAL A 120 17.72 -1.46 2.90
C VAL A 120 17.08 -0.09 3.09
N GLY A 121 17.86 0.87 3.54
CA GLY A 121 17.50 2.27 3.63
C GLY A 121 18.29 3.09 2.62
N ILE A 122 17.62 3.99 1.94
CA ILE A 122 18.22 4.94 1.01
C ILE A 122 17.83 6.35 1.45
N ASN A 123 18.84 7.17 1.77
CA ASN A 123 18.67 8.60 1.97
C ASN A 123 18.97 9.30 0.64
N TRP A 124 17.99 9.93 0.05
CA TRP A 124 18.13 10.53 -1.27
C TRP A 124 18.92 11.84 -1.22
N LEU A 125 19.93 12.00 -2.05
CA LEU A 125 20.67 13.26 -2.23
C LEU A 125 19.95 14.24 -3.16
N GLY A 126 18.98 13.76 -3.91
CA GLY A 126 18.10 14.51 -4.83
C GLY A 126 16.71 13.94 -4.81
N ALA A 127 15.93 14.18 -5.86
CA ALA A 127 14.66 13.50 -6.06
C ALA A 127 14.87 11.98 -6.19
N SER A 128 13.96 11.19 -5.60
CA SER A 128 13.98 9.75 -5.73
C SER A 128 13.71 9.31 -7.18
N VAL A 129 14.10 8.10 -7.49
CA VAL A 129 13.82 7.44 -8.78
C VAL A 129 13.48 5.98 -8.53
N ALA A 130 12.92 5.31 -9.52
CA ALA A 130 12.77 3.86 -9.49
C ALA A 130 14.13 3.16 -9.38
N PHE A 131 14.24 2.11 -8.56
CA PHE A 131 15.50 1.43 -8.31
C PHE A 131 15.34 -0.08 -8.17
N ASN A 132 16.45 -0.79 -8.31
CA ASN A 132 16.54 -2.22 -8.13
C ASN A 132 17.52 -2.59 -7.03
N LEU A 133 17.15 -3.56 -6.20
CA LEU A 133 18.01 -4.20 -5.23
C LEU A 133 18.52 -5.50 -5.84
N GLN A 134 19.85 -5.68 -5.83
CA GLN A 134 20.49 -6.82 -6.47
C GLN A 134 21.51 -7.46 -5.55
N ILE A 135 21.64 -8.78 -5.68
CA ILE A 135 22.61 -9.60 -4.94
C ILE A 135 23.53 -10.34 -5.90
N SER A 136 24.73 -10.65 -5.43
CA SER A 136 25.70 -11.46 -6.17
C SER A 136 26.59 -12.27 -5.22
N PRO A 137 26.92 -13.52 -5.54
CA PRO A 137 27.91 -14.28 -4.78
C PRO A 137 29.36 -13.92 -5.16
N ASP A 138 29.61 -13.37 -6.35
CA ASP A 138 30.92 -13.25 -6.97
C ASP A 138 31.24 -11.83 -7.52
N ASN A 139 30.35 -10.86 -7.32
CA ASN A 139 30.43 -9.50 -7.88
C ASN A 139 30.44 -9.44 -9.43
N VAL A 140 30.09 -10.51 -10.10
CA VAL A 140 30.06 -10.62 -11.56
C VAL A 140 28.66 -10.86 -12.07
N VAL A 141 27.99 -11.89 -11.55
CA VAL A 141 26.61 -12.23 -11.90
C VAL A 141 25.67 -11.66 -10.87
N TRP A 142 24.75 -10.81 -11.32
CA TRP A 142 23.80 -10.09 -10.45
C TRP A 142 22.38 -10.56 -10.66
N THR A 143 21.69 -10.83 -9.55
CA THR A 143 20.27 -11.19 -9.54
C THR A 143 19.48 -10.08 -8.88
N THR A 144 18.43 -9.58 -9.56
CA THR A 144 17.50 -8.62 -8.95
C THR A 144 16.57 -9.36 -8.00
N VAL A 145 16.60 -8.95 -6.74
CA VAL A 145 15.75 -9.52 -5.68
C VAL A 145 14.50 -8.68 -5.45
N LYS A 146 14.58 -7.37 -5.74
CA LYS A 146 13.42 -6.48 -5.65
C LYS A 146 13.56 -5.30 -6.60
N SER A 147 12.45 -4.96 -7.26
CA SER A 147 12.30 -3.74 -8.03
C SER A 147 11.32 -2.83 -7.32
N VAL A 148 11.66 -1.57 -7.17
CA VAL A 148 10.86 -0.56 -6.47
C VAL A 148 10.57 0.56 -7.46
N SER A 149 9.29 0.93 -7.61
CA SER A 149 8.90 2.12 -8.35
C SER A 149 9.38 3.37 -7.61
N ASP A 150 9.41 4.51 -8.29
CA ASP A 150 9.80 5.77 -7.67
C ASP A 150 8.93 6.03 -6.42
N PRO A 151 9.55 6.14 -5.22
CA PRO A 151 8.81 6.39 -3.99
C PRO A 151 8.34 7.84 -3.82
N GLY A 152 8.71 8.76 -4.73
CA GLY A 152 8.30 10.16 -4.68
C GLY A 152 8.96 10.98 -3.57
N GLN A 153 10.13 10.59 -3.09
CA GLN A 153 10.85 11.27 -2.02
C GLN A 153 11.69 12.44 -2.54
N THR A 154 11.95 13.42 -1.67
CA THR A 154 12.83 14.54 -1.94
C THR A 154 14.20 14.36 -1.27
N ALA A 155 15.13 15.30 -1.53
CA ALA A 155 16.47 15.26 -0.95
C ALA A 155 16.42 15.24 0.58
N GLY A 156 17.20 14.37 1.21
CA GLY A 156 17.27 14.17 2.66
C GLY A 156 16.21 13.21 3.24
N GLU A 157 15.27 12.76 2.44
CA GLU A 157 14.25 11.81 2.89
C GLU A 157 14.71 10.37 2.71
N TRP A 158 14.28 9.51 3.65
CA TRP A 158 14.60 8.09 3.66
C TRP A 158 13.53 7.26 2.96
N THR A 159 13.96 6.32 2.15
CA THR A 159 13.14 5.20 1.67
C THR A 159 13.62 3.92 2.29
N TRP A 160 12.74 3.19 2.97
CA TRP A 160 13.03 1.89 3.55
C TRP A 160 12.32 0.78 2.79
N VAL A 161 13.06 -0.26 2.45
CA VAL A 161 12.55 -1.40 1.69
C VAL A 161 12.94 -2.70 2.37
N ASP A 162 11.94 -3.53 2.64
CA ASP A 162 12.16 -4.91 3.09
C ASP A 162 12.44 -5.82 1.90
N ILE A 163 13.38 -6.72 2.07
CA ILE A 163 13.68 -7.78 1.12
C ILE A 163 13.02 -9.05 1.66
N ASP A 164 12.07 -9.59 0.88
CA ASP A 164 11.38 -10.82 1.22
C ASP A 164 12.30 -12.03 0.95
N GLY A 165 12.40 -12.90 1.92
CA GLY A 165 13.26 -14.08 1.86
C GLY A 165 14.65 -13.84 2.46
N SER A 166 15.21 -14.90 3.05
CA SER A 166 16.52 -14.90 3.71
C SER A 166 17.60 -15.34 2.74
N LEU A 167 17.87 -14.53 1.71
CA LEU A 167 18.95 -14.81 0.76
C LEU A 167 20.27 -14.31 1.31
N ALA A 168 21.19 -15.25 1.60
CA ALA A 168 22.53 -14.92 2.00
C ALA A 168 23.37 -14.52 0.77
N THR A 169 24.05 -13.38 0.88
CA THR A 169 24.88 -12.84 -0.21
C THR A 169 26.15 -12.20 0.33
N GLN A 170 27.24 -12.27 -0.43
CA GLN A 170 28.46 -11.54 -0.11
C GLN A 170 28.46 -10.13 -0.72
N TYR A 171 27.85 -9.97 -1.89
CA TYR A 171 27.78 -8.69 -2.57
C TYR A 171 26.33 -8.24 -2.71
N PHE A 172 26.10 -7.01 -2.33
CA PHE A 172 24.80 -6.35 -2.43
C PHE A 172 24.96 -5.03 -3.18
N ARG A 173 23.98 -4.66 -4.01
CA ARG A 173 23.98 -3.33 -4.62
C ARG A 173 22.57 -2.74 -4.79
N VAL A 174 22.53 -1.43 -4.73
CA VAL A 174 21.39 -0.61 -5.13
C VAL A 174 21.70 -0.02 -6.51
N VAL A 175 20.80 -0.19 -7.47
CA VAL A 175 20.90 0.38 -8.81
C VAL A 175 19.74 1.33 -9.02
N ALA A 176 20.01 2.64 -9.13
CA ALA A 176 19.04 3.71 -9.25
C ALA A 176 19.40 4.62 -10.44
N PRO A 177 19.01 4.25 -11.67
CA PRO A 177 19.37 5.00 -12.87
C PRO A 177 18.83 6.43 -12.81
N GLY A 178 19.73 7.43 -12.88
CA GLY A 178 19.39 8.85 -12.76
C GLY A 178 19.22 9.36 -11.33
N GLY A 179 19.29 8.50 -10.32
CA GLY A 179 19.30 8.89 -8.91
C GLY A 179 20.69 9.33 -8.44
N LEU A 180 20.71 10.19 -7.43
CA LEU A 180 21.94 10.60 -6.76
C LEU A 180 22.10 9.78 -5.48
N LEU A 181 23.06 8.87 -5.50
CA LEU A 181 23.41 8.01 -4.37
C LEU A 181 24.89 8.20 -4.00
N ASP A 182 25.18 8.07 -2.71
CA ASP A 182 26.52 7.97 -2.19
C ASP A 182 26.60 6.81 -1.19
N GLN A 183 27.81 6.35 -0.84
CA GLN A 183 28.02 5.26 0.10
C GLN A 183 27.34 5.53 1.46
N ASP A 184 27.50 6.75 1.97
CA ASP A 184 26.96 7.15 3.27
C ASP A 184 25.43 7.31 3.27
N THR A 185 24.79 7.23 2.09
CA THR A 185 23.34 7.41 1.93
C THR A 185 22.58 6.09 1.84
N VAL A 186 23.27 4.96 1.78
CA VAL A 186 22.65 3.63 1.69
C VAL A 186 23.02 2.79 2.90
N LEU A 187 22.02 2.36 3.65
CA LEU A 187 22.17 1.48 4.80
C LEU A 187 21.64 0.10 4.48
N VAL A 188 22.45 -0.91 4.75
CA VAL A 188 22.09 -2.31 4.57
C VAL A 188 21.98 -2.96 5.94
N GLY A 189 20.89 -3.66 6.19
CA GLY A 189 20.61 -4.20 7.51
C GLY A 189 20.05 -5.61 7.50
N ASN A 190 20.15 -6.22 8.66
CA ASN A 190 19.67 -7.57 8.89
C ASN A 190 18.97 -7.63 10.27
N THR A 191 18.28 -8.73 10.53
CA THR A 191 17.67 -9.08 11.84
C THR A 191 16.87 -7.94 12.47
N PRO A 192 15.72 -7.54 11.85
CA PRO A 192 14.86 -6.52 12.42
C PRO A 192 14.28 -6.99 13.76
N ASN A 193 14.34 -6.13 14.78
CA ASN A 193 13.68 -6.35 16.06
C ASN A 193 12.49 -5.39 16.17
N GLU A 194 11.29 -5.93 16.30
CA GLU A 194 10.05 -5.17 16.33
C GLU A 194 9.43 -5.18 17.73
N ILE A 195 9.05 -4.01 18.22
CA ILE A 195 8.39 -3.81 19.50
C ILE A 195 7.03 -3.16 19.22
N VAL A 196 5.97 -3.81 19.67
CA VAL A 196 4.61 -3.31 19.50
C VAL A 196 4.46 -1.94 20.20
N MET A 197 3.92 -0.98 19.47
CA MET A 197 3.58 0.34 20.00
C MET A 197 2.14 0.35 20.52
N ALA A 198 1.92 0.92 21.69
CA ALA A 198 0.59 1.04 22.27
C ALA A 198 -0.19 2.19 21.62
N ARG A 199 -1.41 1.90 21.15
CA ARG A 199 -2.30 2.90 20.60
C ARG A 199 -2.93 3.75 21.69
N LEU A 200 -2.81 5.07 21.59
CA LEU A 200 -3.48 6.04 22.43
C LEU A 200 -4.76 6.55 21.75
N ASN A 201 -5.75 6.89 22.54
CA ASN A 201 -6.86 7.72 22.08
C ASN A 201 -6.49 9.21 22.18
N ARG A 202 -7.33 10.08 21.63
CA ARG A 202 -7.12 11.53 21.63
C ARG A 202 -6.93 12.10 23.04
N ASP A 203 -7.77 11.67 23.97
CA ASP A 203 -7.74 12.18 25.34
C ASP A 203 -6.48 11.76 26.09
N SER A 204 -6.10 10.49 25.95
CA SER A 204 -4.85 9.96 26.51
C SER A 204 -3.63 10.69 25.97
N TYR A 205 -3.58 10.96 24.66
CA TYR A 205 -2.50 11.73 24.06
C TYR A 205 -2.51 13.19 24.53
N SER A 206 -3.69 13.82 24.64
CA SER A 206 -3.83 15.19 25.12
C SER A 206 -3.36 15.37 26.56
N ASN A 207 -3.55 14.36 27.39
CA ASN A 207 -3.18 14.36 28.81
C ASN A 207 -1.70 14.02 29.07
N LEU A 208 -0.89 13.75 28.03
CA LEU A 208 0.54 13.55 28.22
C LEU A 208 1.17 14.84 28.77
N PRO A 209 1.89 14.74 29.90
CA PRO A 209 2.42 15.93 30.60
C PRO A 209 3.53 16.63 29.82
N ASN A 210 4.32 15.89 29.06
CA ASN A 210 5.37 16.42 28.20
C ASN A 210 5.35 15.71 26.83
N LYS A 211 4.84 16.39 25.81
CA LYS A 211 4.75 15.85 24.45
C LYS A 211 6.08 15.88 23.69
N THR A 212 7.05 16.65 24.17
CA THR A 212 8.40 16.76 23.59
C THR A 212 9.43 15.89 24.32
N PHE A 213 8.99 15.02 25.22
CA PHE A 213 9.89 14.08 25.89
C PHE A 213 10.51 13.15 24.85
N THR A 214 11.85 13.12 24.81
CA THR A 214 12.60 12.34 23.82
C THR A 214 12.96 10.96 24.32
N GLY A 215 12.95 9.98 23.43
CA GLY A 215 13.28 8.61 23.77
C GLY A 215 12.84 7.63 22.70
N LYS A 216 12.70 6.37 23.10
CA LYS A 216 12.22 5.31 22.22
C LYS A 216 10.70 5.42 22.02
N PRO A 217 10.21 5.54 20.80
CA PRO A 217 8.78 5.60 20.52
C PRO A 217 8.10 4.27 20.88
N LEU A 218 7.19 4.30 21.85
CA LEU A 218 6.45 3.11 22.30
C LEU A 218 4.94 3.29 22.25
N GLN A 219 4.48 4.51 21.98
CA GLN A 219 3.06 4.84 21.91
C GLN A 219 2.78 5.70 20.70
N PHE A 220 1.58 5.60 20.18
CA PHE A 220 1.15 6.44 19.06
C PHE A 220 -0.34 6.80 19.16
N TRP A 221 -0.70 7.91 18.58
CA TRP A 221 -2.07 8.33 18.33
C TRP A 221 -2.23 8.71 16.85
N LEU A 222 -3.27 8.20 16.20
CA LEU A 222 -3.61 8.54 14.83
C LEU A 222 -4.66 9.66 14.84
N ASP A 223 -4.29 10.82 14.31
CA ASP A 223 -5.22 11.90 14.01
C ASP A 223 -5.74 11.72 12.57
N ARG A 224 -7.02 11.39 12.48
CA ARG A 224 -7.71 11.15 11.20
C ARG A 224 -8.17 12.47 10.60
N THR A 225 -7.25 13.27 10.08
CA THR A 225 -7.59 14.47 9.35
C THR A 225 -8.17 14.13 7.97
N LEU A 226 -8.95 15.06 7.39
CA LEU A 226 -9.69 14.79 6.15
C LEU A 226 -8.76 14.51 4.96
N ASN A 227 -7.65 15.22 4.85
CA ASN A 227 -6.77 15.14 3.69
C ASN A 227 -5.70 14.07 3.87
N GLU A 228 -4.93 14.17 4.95
CA GLU A 228 -3.83 13.27 5.22
C GLU A 228 -3.79 12.94 6.72
N PRO A 229 -4.05 11.71 7.12
CA PRO A 229 -3.93 11.29 8.51
C PRO A 229 -2.49 11.45 9.01
N VAL A 230 -2.38 11.89 10.27
CA VAL A 230 -1.08 12.12 10.91
C VAL A 230 -0.95 11.20 12.12
N MET A 231 0.14 10.45 12.17
CA MET A 231 0.49 9.64 13.33
C MET A 231 1.38 10.46 14.27
N TYR A 232 0.91 10.69 15.49
CA TYR A 232 1.70 11.27 16.57
C TYR A 232 2.33 10.16 17.39
N ILE A 233 3.65 10.22 17.57
CA ILE A 233 4.41 9.22 18.32
C ILE A 233 4.93 9.79 19.64
N TRP A 234 5.02 8.94 20.65
CA TRP A 234 5.54 9.31 21.96
C TRP A 234 6.25 8.13 22.63
N PRO A 235 7.41 8.35 23.28
CA PRO A 235 8.29 9.52 23.22
C PRO A 235 8.74 9.90 21.80
N VAL A 236 9.21 11.14 21.65
CA VAL A 236 9.75 11.64 20.37
C VAL A 236 11.12 11.01 20.11
N PRO A 237 11.46 10.58 18.89
CA PRO A 237 12.76 9.99 18.60
C PRO A 237 13.92 10.90 18.96
N ASN A 238 14.90 10.39 19.69
CA ASN A 238 16.19 11.03 19.90
C ASN A 238 17.19 10.60 18.80
N PRO A 239 18.41 11.15 18.72
CA PRO A 239 19.38 10.81 17.67
C PRO A 239 19.65 9.30 17.55
N SER A 240 19.69 8.57 18.68
CA SER A 240 19.93 7.12 18.63
C SER A 240 18.73 6.30 18.12
N GLN A 241 17.55 6.90 18.06
CA GLN A 241 16.32 6.28 17.57
C GLN A 241 15.96 6.74 16.16
N ALA A 242 16.61 7.79 15.64
CA ALA A 242 16.36 8.36 14.32
C ALA A 242 16.69 7.42 13.16
N LEU A 243 17.48 6.38 13.38
CA LEU A 243 17.73 5.31 12.41
C LEU A 243 16.76 4.13 12.55
N GLY A 244 15.81 4.19 13.49
CA GLY A 244 14.74 3.23 13.60
C GLY A 244 13.64 3.50 12.57
N GLN A 245 12.64 2.63 12.57
CA GLN A 245 11.49 2.70 11.68
C GLN A 245 10.20 2.47 12.46
N VAL A 246 9.10 3.01 11.95
CA VAL A 246 7.77 2.53 12.31
C VAL A 246 7.27 1.63 11.19
N VAL A 247 6.95 0.40 11.54
CA VAL A 247 6.32 -0.55 10.63
C VAL A 247 4.88 -0.71 11.04
N THR A 248 3.97 -0.43 10.13
CA THR A 248 2.54 -0.48 10.40
C THR A 248 1.79 -1.17 9.26
N TYR A 249 0.77 -1.93 9.61
CA TYR A 249 -0.22 -2.40 8.64
C TYR A 249 -1.36 -1.38 8.62
N VAL A 250 -1.60 -0.83 7.45
CA VAL A 250 -2.59 0.23 7.24
C VAL A 250 -3.80 -0.30 6.52
N LYS A 251 -4.98 0.12 6.95
CA LYS A 251 -6.20 -0.02 6.17
C LYS A 251 -6.34 1.23 5.30
N ARG A 252 -6.42 1.03 3.99
CA ARG A 252 -6.68 2.12 3.04
C ARG A 252 -8.05 2.01 2.39
N TYR A 253 -8.49 3.07 1.74
CA TYR A 253 -9.65 3.02 0.86
C TYR A 253 -9.35 2.16 -0.37
N ILE A 254 -10.40 1.56 -0.93
CA ILE A 254 -10.34 0.98 -2.28
C ILE A 254 -10.05 2.14 -3.25
N MET A 255 -9.11 1.95 -4.15
CA MET A 255 -8.76 3.00 -5.11
C MET A 255 -9.95 3.35 -6.00
N ASP A 256 -10.14 4.66 -6.18
CA ASP A 256 -11.19 5.20 -7.01
C ASP A 256 -10.94 4.88 -8.50
N VAL A 257 -12.01 4.84 -9.25
CA VAL A 257 -11.99 4.56 -10.68
C VAL A 257 -12.13 5.88 -11.43
N GLY A 258 -10.99 6.48 -11.81
CA GLY A 258 -10.96 7.75 -12.53
C GLY A 258 -11.34 7.67 -14.02
N SER A 259 -11.27 6.51 -14.65
CA SER A 259 -11.60 6.33 -16.06
C SER A 259 -12.23 4.98 -16.38
N LEU A 260 -12.99 4.92 -17.48
CA LEU A 260 -13.66 3.70 -17.95
C LEU A 260 -12.70 2.58 -18.38
N THR A 261 -11.44 2.91 -18.64
CA THR A 261 -10.41 1.95 -19.08
C THR A 261 -9.63 1.35 -17.91
N GLN A 262 -9.71 1.95 -16.72
CA GLN A 262 -9.04 1.45 -15.52
C GLN A 262 -9.69 0.17 -15.01
N GLU A 263 -8.87 -0.69 -14.42
CA GLU A 263 -9.34 -1.86 -13.70
C GLU A 263 -9.84 -1.44 -12.31
N ILE A 264 -10.86 -2.14 -11.82
CA ILE A 264 -11.34 -1.95 -10.46
C ILE A 264 -10.44 -2.74 -9.52
N GLU A 265 -9.99 -2.11 -8.46
CA GLU A 265 -9.13 -2.73 -7.45
C GLU A 265 -9.92 -3.63 -6.50
N VAL A 266 -10.40 -4.74 -7.03
CA VAL A 266 -11.10 -5.76 -6.24
C VAL A 266 -10.72 -7.16 -6.71
N PRO A 267 -10.65 -8.17 -5.82
CA PRO A 267 -10.44 -9.54 -6.20
C PRO A 267 -11.54 -10.07 -7.13
N GLN A 268 -11.21 -11.02 -8.00
CA GLN A 268 -12.15 -11.58 -8.98
C GLN A 268 -13.45 -12.08 -8.36
N ARG A 269 -13.40 -12.66 -7.16
CA ARG A 269 -14.58 -13.15 -6.41
C ARG A 269 -15.61 -12.06 -6.10
N TRP A 270 -15.19 -10.78 -6.07
CA TRP A 270 -16.06 -9.64 -5.79
C TRP A 270 -16.75 -9.07 -7.03
N TYR A 271 -16.29 -9.40 -8.25
CA TYR A 271 -16.86 -8.80 -9.47
C TYR A 271 -18.35 -9.07 -9.61
N GLU A 272 -18.81 -10.28 -9.29
CA GLU A 272 -20.23 -10.61 -9.38
C GLU A 272 -21.06 -9.76 -8.41
N ALA A 273 -20.60 -9.61 -7.17
CA ALA A 273 -21.25 -8.77 -6.17
C ALA A 273 -21.33 -7.31 -6.62
N ILE A 274 -20.23 -6.75 -7.14
CA ILE A 274 -20.19 -5.36 -7.62
C ILE A 274 -21.11 -5.14 -8.80
N VAL A 275 -21.14 -6.07 -9.77
CA VAL A 275 -22.04 -5.99 -10.93
C VAL A 275 -23.50 -6.00 -10.49
N TYR A 276 -23.90 -6.85 -9.54
CA TYR A 276 -25.27 -6.86 -9.06
C TYR A 276 -25.62 -5.66 -8.18
N LEU A 277 -24.69 -5.19 -7.33
CA LEU A 277 -24.89 -3.98 -6.54
C LEU A 277 -25.09 -2.75 -7.43
N LEU A 278 -24.26 -2.64 -8.48
CA LEU A 278 -24.41 -1.57 -9.46
C LEU A 278 -25.71 -1.69 -10.26
N ALA A 279 -26.06 -2.90 -10.69
CA ALA A 279 -27.30 -3.14 -11.42
C ALA A 279 -28.55 -2.80 -10.56
N ALA A 280 -28.54 -3.16 -9.28
CA ALA A 280 -29.63 -2.81 -8.36
C ALA A 280 -29.81 -1.29 -8.24
N ARG A 281 -28.72 -0.53 -8.02
CA ARG A 281 -28.78 0.94 -7.98
C ARG A 281 -29.25 1.57 -9.27
N LEU A 282 -28.70 1.13 -10.41
CA LEU A 282 -29.10 1.66 -11.72
C LEU A 282 -30.56 1.34 -12.03
N ALA A 283 -31.07 0.18 -11.60
CA ALA A 283 -32.45 -0.22 -11.81
C ALA A 283 -33.46 0.69 -11.11
N GLU A 284 -33.08 1.30 -9.98
CA GLU A 284 -33.94 2.29 -9.28
C GLU A 284 -34.10 3.59 -10.08
N GLU A 285 -33.06 3.97 -10.85
CA GLU A 285 -33.01 5.22 -11.61
C GLU A 285 -33.53 5.06 -13.05
N LEU A 286 -33.60 3.83 -13.54
CA LEU A 286 -33.97 3.54 -14.94
C LEU A 286 -35.47 3.30 -15.07
N PRO A 287 -36.24 4.20 -15.72
CA PRO A 287 -37.69 4.08 -15.85
C PRO A 287 -38.14 2.87 -16.67
N GLN A 288 -37.24 2.24 -17.44
CA GLN A 288 -37.55 1.07 -18.26
C GLN A 288 -37.53 -0.23 -17.45
N VAL A 289 -37.01 -0.21 -16.21
CA VAL A 289 -36.94 -1.40 -15.35
C VAL A 289 -38.21 -1.54 -14.54
N GLU A 290 -38.84 -2.71 -14.65
CA GLU A 290 -40.08 -3.00 -13.93
C GLU A 290 -39.84 -3.05 -12.41
N PRO A 291 -40.67 -2.39 -11.58
CA PRO A 291 -40.47 -2.33 -10.10
C PRO A 291 -40.31 -3.69 -9.44
N GLY A 292 -41.03 -4.70 -9.90
CA GLY A 292 -40.89 -6.08 -9.40
C GLY A 292 -39.51 -6.71 -9.69
N TYR A 293 -38.85 -6.26 -10.78
CA TYR A 293 -37.52 -6.76 -11.14
C TYR A 293 -36.41 -6.08 -10.34
N VAL A 294 -36.62 -4.83 -9.89
CA VAL A 294 -35.70 -4.14 -8.98
C VAL A 294 -35.50 -4.96 -7.70
N GLN A 295 -36.60 -5.44 -7.08
CA GLN A 295 -36.52 -6.29 -5.90
C GLN A 295 -35.74 -7.58 -6.12
N VAL A 296 -35.85 -8.18 -7.31
CA VAL A 296 -35.08 -9.38 -7.67
C VAL A 296 -33.58 -9.06 -7.80
N LEU A 297 -33.23 -7.90 -8.35
CA LEU A 297 -31.82 -7.45 -8.42
C LEU A 297 -31.23 -7.19 -7.05
N ASP A 298 -31.99 -6.54 -6.14
CA ASP A 298 -31.57 -6.31 -4.76
C ASP A 298 -31.29 -7.62 -4.01
N GLN A 299 -32.18 -8.59 -4.13
CA GLN A 299 -31.97 -9.90 -3.50
C GLN A 299 -30.71 -10.61 -4.04
N LYS A 300 -30.49 -10.53 -5.35
CA LYS A 300 -29.28 -11.09 -5.97
C LYS A 300 -28.02 -10.35 -5.54
N ALA A 301 -28.08 -9.01 -5.43
CA ALA A 301 -26.99 -8.19 -4.96
C ALA A 301 -26.60 -8.54 -3.51
N LEU A 302 -27.58 -8.63 -2.62
CA LEU A 302 -27.36 -9.02 -1.23
C LEU A 302 -26.78 -10.43 -1.10
N ARG A 303 -27.28 -11.38 -1.90
CA ARG A 303 -26.78 -12.74 -1.91
C ARG A 303 -25.33 -12.80 -2.39
N ALA A 304 -25.02 -12.20 -3.55
CA ALA A 304 -23.67 -12.18 -4.10
C ALA A 304 -22.67 -11.48 -3.15
N LEU A 305 -23.12 -10.41 -2.48
CA LEU A 305 -22.33 -9.73 -1.47
C LEU A 305 -22.03 -10.63 -0.27
N SER A 306 -23.05 -11.31 0.26
CA SER A 306 -22.87 -12.26 1.37
C SER A 306 -21.94 -13.42 1.00
N GLU A 307 -22.04 -13.95 -0.23
CA GLU A 307 -21.15 -15.00 -0.73
C GLU A 307 -19.70 -14.50 -0.82
N ALA A 308 -19.47 -13.26 -1.27
CA ALA A 308 -18.15 -12.67 -1.34
C ALA A 308 -17.53 -12.38 0.05
N GLU A 309 -18.37 -11.95 1.01
CA GLU A 309 -17.93 -11.66 2.40
C GLU A 309 -17.63 -12.94 3.20
N MET A 310 -18.24 -14.08 2.88
CA MET A 310 -17.97 -15.35 3.57
C MET A 310 -16.59 -15.95 3.25
N GLU A 311 -15.95 -15.50 2.17
CA GLU A 311 -14.63 -15.98 1.75
C GLU A 311 -13.48 -15.13 2.32
N GLU A 312 -13.77 -14.09 3.08
CA GLU A 312 -12.79 -13.22 3.79
C GLU A 312 -12.67 -13.56 5.27
#